data_894929a2fe0f0e2ce74a779dc4e81e8e
#
_entry.id   894929a2fe0f0e2ce74a779dc4e81e8e
#
_cell.length_a   1.000
_cell.length_b   1.000
_cell.length_c   1.000
_cell.angle_alpha   90.00
_cell.angle_beta   90.00
_cell.angle_gamma   90.00
#
_symmetry.space_group_name_H-M   'P 1'
#
loop_
_entity.id
_entity.type
_entity.pdbx_description
1 polymer ?
#
loop_
_entity_poly.entity_id
_entity_poly.type
_entity_poly.pdbx_seq_one_letter_code
_entity_poly.pdbx_strand_id
1 'polypeptide(L)'
;MAVSSPDLKAFLVATPFFGGLSDASLDLLISMLVERRFDAGAAVVHEGEPGRSMYIVHSGELVVSKLGESGRAIRMAALGPGDFFGEMTLIEVQNRSANVVADSPTVLYELTARNLYTY
;
A
#
# COMPACT_ATOMS: atom_id res chain seq x y z
N MET A 1 4.16 13.74 4.23
CA MET A 1 4.54 14.67 3.15
C MET A 1 3.64 14.44 1.95
N ALA A 2 3.09 15.50 1.41
CA ALA A 2 2.30 15.39 0.21
C ALA A 2 3.20 15.04 -0.98
N VAL A 3 2.74 14.12 -1.80
CA VAL A 3 3.49 13.70 -2.98
C VAL A 3 2.90 14.41 -4.18
N SER A 4 3.74 15.06 -4.94
CA SER A 4 3.32 15.64 -6.20
C SER A 4 4.51 15.64 -7.15
N SER A 5 4.41 14.89 -8.23
CA SER A 5 5.41 14.97 -9.27
C SER A 5 4.88 14.30 -10.53
N PRO A 6 5.34 14.76 -11.70
CA PRO A 6 5.05 14.07 -12.94
C PRO A 6 5.56 12.64 -12.95
N ASP A 7 6.65 12.37 -12.23
CA ASP A 7 7.23 11.03 -12.13
C ASP A 7 6.30 10.08 -11.39
N LEU A 8 5.66 10.53 -10.31
CA LEU A 8 4.69 9.72 -9.60
C LEU A 8 3.47 9.43 -10.47
N LYS A 9 3.00 10.42 -11.22
CA LYS A 9 1.88 10.24 -12.14
C LYS A 9 2.20 9.19 -13.20
N ALA A 10 3.37 9.27 -13.80
CA ALA A 10 3.83 8.28 -14.78
C ALA A 10 3.94 6.89 -14.16
N PHE A 11 4.45 6.81 -12.94
CA PHE A 11 4.53 5.54 -12.20
C PHE A 11 3.15 4.92 -11.99
N LEU A 12 2.17 5.72 -11.55
CA LEU A 12 0.81 5.22 -11.28
C LEU A 12 0.11 4.77 -12.56
N VAL A 13 0.27 5.52 -13.66
CA VAL A 13 -0.32 5.15 -14.94
C VAL A 13 0.20 3.80 -15.43
N ALA A 14 1.46 3.48 -15.11
CA ALA A 14 2.05 2.21 -15.49
C ALA A 14 1.55 1.03 -14.65
N THR A 15 0.84 1.27 -13.54
CA THR A 15 0.31 0.19 -12.72
C THR A 15 -1.07 -0.24 -13.24
N PRO A 16 -1.40 -1.55 -13.18
CA PRO A 16 -2.70 -2.00 -13.68
C PRO A 16 -3.90 -1.39 -12.96
N PHE A 17 -3.75 -1.07 -11.67
CA PHE A 17 -4.86 -0.54 -10.85
C PHE A 17 -5.27 0.87 -11.27
N PHE A 18 -4.31 1.71 -11.67
CA PHE A 18 -4.54 3.14 -11.93
C PHE A 18 -4.45 3.52 -13.41
N GLY A 19 -4.06 2.58 -14.26
CA GLY A 19 -3.78 2.87 -15.68
C GLY A 19 -4.99 3.33 -16.50
N GLY A 20 -6.21 3.07 -16.02
CA GLY A 20 -7.43 3.46 -16.71
C GLY A 20 -8.01 4.80 -16.27
N LEU A 21 -7.35 5.51 -15.35
CA LEU A 21 -7.87 6.77 -14.82
C LEU A 21 -7.52 7.95 -15.73
N SER A 22 -8.42 8.94 -15.77
CA SER A 22 -8.15 10.21 -16.47
C SER A 22 -7.07 11.00 -15.73
N ASP A 23 -6.47 11.97 -16.42
CA ASP A 23 -5.50 12.86 -15.78
C ASP A 23 -6.06 13.58 -14.57
N ALA A 24 -7.30 14.07 -14.67
CA ALA A 24 -7.95 14.76 -13.55
C ALA A 24 -8.14 13.85 -12.35
N SER A 25 -8.55 12.60 -12.59
CA SER A 25 -8.71 11.61 -11.52
C SER A 25 -7.38 11.23 -10.89
N LEU A 26 -6.33 11.10 -11.70
CA LEU A 26 -4.98 10.83 -11.20
C LEU A 26 -4.45 11.97 -10.34
N ASP A 27 -4.64 13.22 -10.78
CA ASP A 27 -4.20 14.39 -10.02
C ASP A 27 -4.91 14.46 -8.66
N LEU A 28 -6.20 14.17 -8.63
CA LEU A 28 -6.97 14.13 -7.39
C LEU A 28 -6.45 13.04 -6.47
N LEU A 29 -6.22 11.85 -7.01
CA LEU A 29 -5.69 10.71 -6.25
C LEU A 29 -4.33 11.04 -5.64
N ILE A 30 -3.42 11.61 -6.44
CA ILE A 30 -2.08 11.99 -5.99
C ILE A 30 -2.16 12.97 -4.82
N SER A 31 -3.11 13.92 -4.86
CA SER A 31 -3.29 14.89 -3.77
C SER A 31 -3.71 14.23 -2.44
N MET A 32 -4.24 13.01 -2.49
CA MET A 32 -4.68 12.27 -1.31
C MET A 32 -3.63 11.30 -0.77
N LEU A 33 -2.59 11.01 -1.56
CA LEU A 33 -1.55 10.05 -1.16
C LEU A 33 -0.61 10.64 -0.13
N VAL A 34 -0.15 9.80 0.80
CA VAL A 34 0.85 10.16 1.80
C VAL A 34 2.05 9.23 1.62
N GLU A 35 3.23 9.82 1.46
CA GLU A 35 4.45 9.04 1.39
C GLU A 35 4.79 8.47 2.76
N ARG A 36 5.06 7.17 2.81
CA ARG A 36 5.49 6.48 4.02
C ARG A 36 6.78 5.74 3.74
N ARG A 37 7.74 5.86 4.66
CA ARG A 37 9.05 5.22 4.55
C ARG A 37 9.22 4.22 5.67
N PHE A 38 9.77 3.05 5.35
CA PHE A 38 10.00 1.96 6.29
C PHE A 38 11.41 1.43 6.15
N ASP A 39 12.07 1.22 7.28
CA ASP A 39 13.37 0.53 7.29
C ASP A 39 13.17 -0.97 7.09
N ALA A 40 14.24 -1.64 6.67
CA ALA A 40 14.22 -3.09 6.57
C ALA A 40 13.86 -3.70 7.93
N GLY A 41 12.92 -4.65 7.93
CA GLY A 41 12.43 -5.28 9.15
C GLY A 41 11.23 -4.61 9.80
N ALA A 42 10.85 -3.41 9.35
CA ALA A 42 9.69 -2.71 9.91
C ALA A 42 8.38 -3.31 9.41
N ALA A 43 7.42 -3.48 10.31
CA ALA A 43 6.09 -3.95 9.95
C ALA A 43 5.24 -2.78 9.47
N VAL A 44 4.60 -2.95 8.31
CA VAL A 44 3.68 -1.95 7.77
C VAL A 44 2.28 -2.18 8.31
N VAL A 45 1.83 -3.42 8.28
CA VAL A 45 0.52 -3.83 8.81
C VAL A 45 0.68 -5.14 9.54
N HIS A 46 -0.20 -5.39 10.51
CA HIS A 46 -0.22 -6.60 11.34
C HIS A 46 -1.51 -7.38 11.11
N GLU A 47 -1.35 -8.69 10.93
CA GLU A 47 -2.50 -9.60 10.84
C GLU A 47 -3.43 -9.42 12.03
N GLY A 48 -4.73 -9.35 11.76
CA GLY A 48 -5.77 -9.21 12.77
C GLY A 48 -6.11 -7.77 13.16
N GLU A 49 -5.25 -6.80 12.85
CA GLU A 49 -5.54 -5.40 13.14
C GLU A 49 -6.53 -4.81 12.11
N PRO A 50 -7.41 -3.89 12.54
CA PRO A 50 -8.32 -3.25 11.59
C PRO A 50 -7.56 -2.39 10.59
N GLY A 51 -7.94 -2.47 9.31
CA GLY A 51 -7.33 -1.70 8.23
C GLY A 51 -8.30 -0.70 7.63
N ARG A 52 -7.80 0.50 7.32
CA ARG A 52 -8.55 1.58 6.67
C ARG A 52 -7.72 2.29 5.61
N SER A 53 -6.70 1.61 5.08
CA SER A 53 -5.81 2.18 4.07
C SER A 53 -5.39 1.13 3.08
N MET A 54 -5.13 1.58 1.84
CA MET A 54 -4.37 0.79 0.89
C MET A 54 -2.98 1.40 0.72
N TYR A 55 -2.05 0.60 0.24
CA TYR A 55 -0.67 1.01 0.01
C TYR A 55 -0.24 0.62 -1.39
N ILE A 56 0.54 1.50 -2.01
CA ILE A 56 1.15 1.28 -3.32
C ILE A 56 2.65 1.27 -3.11
N VAL A 57 3.32 0.22 -3.57
CA VAL A 57 4.77 0.10 -3.42
C VAL A 57 5.45 0.93 -4.50
N HIS A 58 6.23 1.94 -4.08
CA HIS A 58 7.01 2.75 -5.00
C HIS A 58 8.41 2.17 -5.17
N SER A 59 9.08 1.83 -4.06
CA SER A 59 10.41 1.25 -4.10
C SER A 59 10.61 0.31 -2.92
N GLY A 60 11.57 -0.60 -3.03
CA GLY A 60 11.85 -1.60 -2.02
C GLY A 60 11.06 -2.87 -2.22
N GLU A 61 11.13 -3.75 -1.23
CA GLU A 61 10.44 -5.03 -1.24
C GLU A 61 9.80 -5.33 0.10
N LEU A 62 8.64 -6.00 0.05
CA LEU A 62 7.88 -6.37 1.23
C LEU A 62 7.59 -7.87 1.19
N VAL A 63 7.44 -8.47 2.36
CA VAL A 63 7.04 -9.86 2.50
C VAL A 63 5.69 -9.92 3.18
N VAL A 64 4.76 -10.64 2.58
CA VAL A 64 3.44 -10.92 3.14
C VAL A 64 3.50 -12.28 3.82
N SER A 65 3.14 -12.34 5.08
CA SER A 65 3.17 -13.58 5.85
C SER A 65 1.95 -13.71 6.77
N LYS A 66 1.62 -14.95 7.11
CA LYS A 66 0.58 -15.27 8.09
C LYS A 66 1.16 -16.13 9.18
N LEU A 67 0.57 -16.04 10.37
CA LEU A 67 0.90 -16.94 11.46
C LEU A 67 0.25 -18.29 11.19
N GLY A 68 1.06 -19.34 11.08
CA GLY A 68 0.58 -20.71 10.92
C GLY A 68 0.17 -21.34 12.24
N GLU A 69 -0.43 -22.52 12.17
CA GLU A 69 -0.93 -23.26 13.34
C GLU A 69 0.18 -23.57 14.37
N SER A 70 1.40 -23.76 13.88
CA SER A 70 2.55 -24.05 14.75
C SER A 70 3.17 -22.81 15.41
N GLY A 71 2.59 -21.64 15.19
CA GLY A 71 3.14 -20.37 15.68
C GLY A 71 4.25 -19.81 14.80
N ARG A 72 4.55 -20.43 13.67
CA ARG A 72 5.54 -19.94 12.71
C ARG A 72 4.93 -19.04 11.68
N ALA A 73 5.67 -18.01 11.28
CA ALA A 73 5.27 -17.17 10.15
C ALA A 73 5.40 -17.96 8.84
N ILE A 74 4.33 -17.96 8.06
CA ILE A 74 4.31 -18.61 6.75
C ILE A 74 4.33 -17.51 5.71
N ARG A 75 5.38 -17.49 4.88
CA ARG A 75 5.50 -16.53 3.79
C ARG A 75 4.47 -16.86 2.70
N MET A 76 3.65 -15.86 2.37
CA MET A 76 2.59 -16.00 1.37
C MET A 76 2.99 -15.40 0.02
N ALA A 77 3.70 -14.28 0.03
CA ALA A 77 4.02 -13.55 -1.18
C ALA A 77 5.12 -12.52 -0.92
N ALA A 78 5.69 -12.01 -1.99
CA ALA A 78 6.56 -10.84 -1.97
C ALA A 78 5.93 -9.75 -2.83
N LEU A 79 6.07 -8.51 -2.40
CA LEU A 79 5.57 -7.34 -3.11
C LEU A 79 6.75 -6.45 -3.51
N GLY A 80 6.71 -5.92 -4.70
CA GLY A 80 7.71 -5.00 -5.22
C GLY A 80 7.10 -3.78 -5.87
N PRO A 81 7.91 -2.91 -6.50
CA PRO A 81 7.42 -1.68 -7.10
C PRO A 81 6.26 -1.92 -8.07
N GLY A 82 5.21 -1.12 -7.95
CA GLY A 82 3.99 -1.24 -8.75
C GLY A 82 2.91 -2.13 -8.13
N ASP A 83 3.25 -2.93 -7.13
CA ASP A 83 2.27 -3.74 -6.41
C ASP A 83 1.50 -2.87 -5.41
N PHE A 84 0.32 -3.35 -5.01
CA PHE A 84 -0.50 -2.67 -4.03
C PHE A 84 -1.15 -3.71 -3.11
N PHE A 85 -1.57 -3.27 -1.92
CA PHE A 85 -2.27 -4.13 -0.97
C PHE A 85 -3.20 -3.32 -0.08
N GLY A 86 -4.20 -4.00 0.50
CA GLY A 86 -5.13 -3.41 1.44
C GLY A 86 -6.30 -2.67 0.79
N GLU A 87 -6.50 -2.81 -0.52
CA GLU A 87 -7.51 -2.06 -1.28
C GLU A 87 -8.93 -2.32 -0.80
N MET A 88 -9.22 -3.52 -0.30
CA MET A 88 -10.56 -3.85 0.17
C MET A 88 -10.97 -3.07 1.41
N THR A 89 -10.01 -2.60 2.19
CA THR A 89 -10.31 -1.80 3.39
C THR A 89 -10.84 -0.41 3.06
N LEU A 90 -10.71 0.03 1.82
CA LEU A 90 -11.28 1.31 1.36
C LEU A 90 -12.80 1.20 1.18
N ILE A 91 -13.29 0.01 0.89
CA ILE A 91 -14.72 -0.24 0.66
C ILE A 91 -15.41 -0.59 1.97
N GLU A 92 -14.77 -1.42 2.77
CA GLU A 92 -15.33 -1.97 4.00
C GLU A 92 -14.23 -2.13 5.03
N VAL A 93 -14.52 -1.81 6.29
CA VAL A 93 -13.57 -2.05 7.38
C VAL A 93 -13.33 -3.54 7.51
N GLN A 94 -12.09 -3.96 7.36
CA GLN A 94 -11.69 -5.35 7.50
C GLN A 94 -10.43 -5.45 8.34
N ASN A 95 -10.31 -6.52 9.10
CA ASN A 95 -9.05 -6.85 9.75
C ASN A 95 -8.04 -7.28 8.70
N ARG A 96 -6.78 -6.91 8.91
CA ARG A 96 -5.71 -7.32 8.01
C ARG A 96 -5.59 -8.84 8.01
N SER A 97 -5.57 -9.43 6.81
CA SER A 97 -5.52 -10.89 6.67
C SER A 97 -4.09 -11.44 6.81
N ALA A 98 -3.10 -10.59 6.82
CA ALA A 98 -1.70 -10.99 6.88
C ALA A 98 -0.84 -9.87 7.47
N ASN A 99 0.39 -10.22 7.85
CA ASN A 99 1.43 -9.28 8.19
C ASN A 99 2.14 -8.85 6.90
N VAL A 100 2.50 -7.58 6.79
CA VAL A 100 3.34 -7.08 5.70
C VAL A 100 4.54 -6.38 6.32
N VAL A 101 5.72 -6.89 6.02
CA VAL A 101 6.97 -6.43 6.62
C VAL A 101 7.94 -6.02 5.52
N ALA A 102 8.60 -4.89 5.70
CA ALA A 102 9.62 -4.43 4.76
C ALA A 102 10.84 -5.36 4.82
N ASP A 103 11.22 -5.91 3.68
CA ASP A 103 12.41 -6.78 3.56
C ASP A 103 13.65 -5.97 3.20
N SER A 104 13.47 -4.76 2.75
CA SER A 104 14.51 -3.79 2.43
C SER A 104 13.97 -2.40 2.72
N PRO A 105 14.81 -1.35 2.70
CA PRO A 105 14.29 0.01 2.82
C PRO A 105 13.22 0.25 1.76
N THR A 106 12.05 0.71 2.18
CA THR A 106 10.86 0.74 1.33
C THR A 106 10.17 2.09 1.39
N VAL A 107 9.66 2.55 0.25
CA VAL A 107 8.81 3.73 0.13
C VAL A 107 7.46 3.28 -0.38
N LEU A 108 6.42 3.63 0.37
CA LEU A 108 5.03 3.34 0.02
C LEU A 108 4.25 4.64 -0.10
N TYR A 109 3.19 4.62 -0.89
CA TYR A 109 2.18 5.67 -0.89
C TYR A 109 0.91 5.11 -0.27
N GLU A 110 0.44 5.76 0.78
CA GLU A 110 -0.75 5.37 1.52
C GLU A 110 -1.96 6.18 1.08
N LEU A 111 -3.04 5.50 0.74
CA LEU A 111 -4.36 6.11 0.51
C LEU A 111 -5.27 5.64 1.63
N THR A 112 -5.70 6.58 2.48
CA THR A 112 -6.62 6.25 3.57
C THR A 112 -8.07 6.35 3.10
N ALA A 113 -8.95 5.52 3.67
CA ALA A 113 -10.38 5.65 3.43
C ALA A 113 -10.88 7.03 3.86
N ARG A 114 -10.34 7.57 4.95
CA ARG A 114 -10.67 8.92 5.42
C ARG A 114 -10.41 9.97 4.35
N ASN A 115 -9.23 9.95 3.74
CA ASN A 115 -8.89 10.91 2.68
C ASN A 115 -9.79 10.72 1.45
N LEU A 116 -10.05 9.48 1.08
CA LEU A 116 -10.87 9.16 -0.10
C LEU A 116 -12.30 9.65 0.06
N TYR A 117 -12.92 9.46 1.23
CA TYR A 117 -14.34 9.77 1.44
C TYR A 117 -14.61 11.20 1.93
N THR A 118 -13.59 11.99 2.18
CA THR A 118 -13.77 13.41 2.51
C THR A 118 -13.77 14.32 1.29
N TYR A 119 -13.51 13.77 0.15
CA TYR A 119 -13.62 14.49 -1.13
C TYR A 119 -15.06 14.40 -1.69
#